data_0f96d0dd5ae8054d05ee6a730803817e
#
_entry.id   0f96d0dd5ae8054d05ee6a730803817e
#
_cell.length_a   1.000
_cell.length_b   1.000
_cell.length_c   1.000
_cell.angle_alpha   90.00
_cell.angle_beta   90.00
_cell.angle_gamma   90.00
#
_symmetry.space_group_name_H-M   'P 1'
#
loop_
_entity.id
_entity.type
_entity.pdbx_description
1 polymer ?
#
loop_
_entity_poly.entity_id
_entity_poly.type
_entity_poly.pdbx_seq_one_letter_code
_entity_poly.pdbx_strand_id
1 'polypeptide(L)'
;MTASAPNNTTLPRRPRGRPSRHGQSYADTRALLIRRGTELLSQRGVSATSLDEVLKSVGVPKGSFYHYFPSKDAFVLATLDAYADYLSRKLDRHFTNPALTPLARLQAFVDDACQGVERYDYSRGCLVGNLGQEAGCLDVAIQTRLEDIFLRWEGQLAACLQLAADDGAVRRDTDCAALAHAFWIGWEGAILRARLMRSTAPMHAFFQLFRKALG
;
A
#
# COMPACT_ATOMS: atom_id res chain seq x y z
N MET A 1 44.41 -66.36 19.79
CA MET A 1 43.58 -66.09 18.59
C MET A 1 42.62 -65.00 18.96
N THR A 2 42.93 -63.75 18.67
CA THR A 2 42.14 -62.58 18.97
C THR A 2 41.65 -61.99 17.65
N ALA A 3 40.33 -62.04 17.42
CA ALA A 3 39.69 -61.47 16.25
C ALA A 3 39.42 -59.97 16.46
N SER A 4 39.97 -59.14 15.58
CA SER A 4 39.77 -57.68 15.55
C SER A 4 38.48 -57.33 14.81
N ALA A 5 37.62 -56.53 15.39
CA ALA A 5 36.38 -56.04 14.78
C ALA A 5 36.65 -54.85 13.83
N PRO A 6 35.93 -54.68 12.73
CA PRO A 6 36.12 -53.56 11.81
C PRO A 6 35.44 -52.29 12.32
N ASN A 7 36.21 -51.22 12.29
CA ASN A 7 35.83 -49.86 12.65
C ASN A 7 34.95 -49.29 11.51
N ASN A 8 33.65 -49.03 11.77
CA ASN A 8 32.71 -48.48 10.81
C ASN A 8 32.62 -46.94 11.01
N THR A 9 33.50 -46.22 10.34
CA THR A 9 33.52 -44.76 10.38
C THR A 9 32.47 -44.20 9.41
N THR A 10 31.30 -43.85 9.93
CA THR A 10 30.23 -43.17 9.16
C THR A 10 30.66 -41.72 8.92
N LEU A 11 30.94 -41.37 7.67
CA LEU A 11 31.21 -40.00 7.25
C LEU A 11 29.95 -39.12 7.40
N PRO A 12 30.07 -37.88 7.88
CA PRO A 12 28.92 -36.99 8.03
C PRO A 12 28.34 -36.64 6.65
N ARG A 13 27.02 -36.83 6.49
CA ARG A 13 26.27 -36.42 5.30
C ARG A 13 26.41 -34.91 5.12
N ARG A 14 27.01 -34.46 4.02
CA ARG A 14 27.02 -33.05 3.60
C ARG A 14 25.56 -32.56 3.45
N PRO A 15 25.18 -31.39 4.01
CA PRO A 15 23.87 -30.83 3.80
C PRO A 15 23.69 -30.46 2.32
N ARG A 16 22.63 -31.00 1.70
CA ARG A 16 22.21 -30.63 0.34
C ARG A 16 21.54 -29.25 0.39
N GLY A 17 22.23 -28.26 -0.11
CA GLY A 17 21.72 -26.92 -0.33
C GLY A 17 22.88 -26.00 -0.69
N ARG A 18 22.87 -25.47 -1.93
CA ARG A 18 23.81 -24.43 -2.32
C ARG A 18 23.55 -23.22 -1.41
N PRO A 19 24.53 -22.65 -0.69
CA PRO A 19 24.32 -21.42 0.08
C PRO A 19 23.73 -20.35 -0.85
N SER A 20 22.69 -19.63 -0.39
CA SER A 20 22.15 -18.50 -1.14
C SER A 20 23.29 -17.50 -1.36
N ARG A 21 23.47 -17.03 -2.57
CA ARG A 21 24.58 -16.13 -2.97
C ARG A 21 24.52 -14.75 -2.30
N HIS A 22 23.44 -14.46 -1.59
CA HIS A 22 23.26 -13.24 -0.81
C HIS A 22 22.64 -13.66 0.53
N GLY A 23 23.26 -13.33 1.64
CA GLY A 23 22.85 -13.68 3.00
C GLY A 23 21.45 -13.12 3.42
N GLN A 24 20.54 -12.91 2.47
CA GLN A 24 19.16 -12.47 2.70
C GLN A 24 18.29 -13.66 3.07
N SER A 25 17.54 -13.50 4.15
CA SER A 25 16.54 -14.49 4.57
C SER A 25 15.37 -14.56 3.56
N TYR A 26 14.58 -15.65 3.63
CA TYR A 26 13.32 -15.75 2.88
C TYR A 26 12.41 -14.53 3.13
N ALA A 27 12.29 -14.12 4.40
CA ALA A 27 11.45 -12.98 4.79
C ALA A 27 11.94 -11.67 4.18
N ASP A 28 13.26 -11.43 4.17
CA ASP A 28 13.87 -10.22 3.59
C ASP A 28 13.63 -10.14 2.09
N THR A 29 13.80 -11.26 1.38
CA THR A 29 13.56 -11.31 -0.08
C THR A 29 12.08 -11.10 -0.41
N ARG A 30 11.18 -11.72 0.35
CA ARG A 30 9.73 -11.53 0.19
C ARG A 30 9.33 -10.08 0.43
N ALA A 31 9.84 -9.45 1.49
CA ALA A 31 9.59 -8.03 1.78
C ALA A 31 10.13 -7.11 0.68
N LEU A 32 11.30 -7.42 0.11
CA LEU A 32 11.89 -6.67 -0.99
C LEU A 32 11.04 -6.77 -2.27
N LEU A 33 10.52 -7.96 -2.59
CA LEU A 33 9.60 -8.17 -3.70
C LEU A 33 8.32 -7.36 -3.53
N ILE A 34 7.71 -7.37 -2.33
CA ILE A 34 6.52 -6.58 -2.01
C ILE A 34 6.81 -5.08 -2.17
N ARG A 35 7.93 -4.59 -1.60
CA ARG A 35 8.29 -3.18 -1.72
C ARG A 35 8.44 -2.76 -3.18
N ARG A 36 9.13 -3.58 -3.98
CA ARG A 36 9.31 -3.29 -5.42
C ARG A 36 8.00 -3.40 -6.19
N GLY A 37 7.15 -4.36 -5.81
CA GLY A 37 5.78 -4.47 -6.32
C GLY A 37 4.99 -3.19 -6.07
N THR A 38 4.98 -2.70 -4.83
CA THR A 38 4.32 -1.43 -4.49
C THR A 38 4.79 -0.27 -5.38
N GLU A 39 6.08 -0.16 -5.62
CA GLU A 39 6.64 0.89 -6.49
C GLU A 39 6.13 0.79 -7.93
N LEU A 40 6.24 -0.38 -8.54
CA LEU A 40 5.87 -0.58 -9.95
C LEU A 40 4.35 -0.54 -10.17
N LEU A 41 3.58 -1.18 -9.28
CA LEU A 41 2.12 -1.18 -9.38
C LEU A 41 1.53 0.22 -9.13
N SER A 42 2.12 1.03 -8.25
CA SER A 42 1.69 2.44 -8.06
C SER A 42 2.02 3.33 -9.26
N GLN A 43 2.99 2.95 -10.07
CA GLN A 43 3.36 3.71 -11.27
C GLN A 43 2.52 3.33 -12.49
N ARG A 44 2.28 2.02 -12.70
CA ARG A 44 1.82 1.49 -13.99
C ARG A 44 0.60 0.57 -13.90
N GLY A 45 0.18 0.17 -12.68
CA GLY A 45 -0.87 -0.82 -12.49
C GLY A 45 -0.41 -2.26 -12.68
N VAL A 46 -1.36 -3.20 -12.60
CA VAL A 46 -1.11 -4.65 -12.70
C VAL A 46 -0.90 -5.10 -14.13
N SER A 47 -1.69 -4.56 -15.06
CA SER A 47 -1.67 -4.97 -16.47
C SER A 47 -0.35 -4.63 -17.15
N ALA A 48 0.23 -3.48 -16.84
CA ALA A 48 1.50 -3.01 -17.41
C ALA A 48 2.75 -3.45 -16.62
N THR A 49 2.59 -4.19 -15.52
CA THR A 49 3.71 -4.67 -14.70
C THR A 49 3.93 -6.16 -14.90
N SER A 50 5.11 -6.53 -15.44
CA SER A 50 5.50 -7.92 -15.58
C SER A 50 6.19 -8.44 -14.32
N LEU A 51 5.94 -9.73 -13.98
CA LEU A 51 6.67 -10.40 -12.89
C LEU A 51 8.18 -10.43 -13.15
N ASP A 52 8.59 -10.60 -14.41
CA ASP A 52 10.01 -10.64 -14.78
C ASP A 52 10.71 -9.32 -14.46
N GLU A 53 10.03 -8.19 -14.65
CA GLU A 53 10.57 -6.86 -14.30
C GLU A 53 10.73 -6.72 -12.77
N VAL A 54 9.74 -7.13 -12.00
CA VAL A 54 9.83 -7.14 -10.53
C VAL A 54 11.01 -7.97 -10.07
N LEU A 55 11.13 -9.21 -10.54
CA LEU A 55 12.18 -10.15 -10.14
C LEU A 55 13.58 -9.66 -10.53
N LYS A 56 13.74 -9.18 -11.77
CA LYS A 56 15.02 -8.63 -12.25
C LYS A 56 15.47 -7.44 -11.41
N SER A 57 14.54 -6.57 -11.01
CA SER A 57 14.85 -5.36 -10.24
C SER A 57 15.40 -5.65 -8.84
N VAL A 58 15.18 -6.85 -8.32
CA VAL A 58 15.64 -7.29 -6.99
C VAL A 58 16.63 -8.46 -7.06
N GLY A 59 17.07 -8.84 -8.27
CA GLY A 59 18.06 -9.88 -8.48
C GLY A 59 17.57 -11.30 -8.14
N VAL A 60 16.25 -11.54 -8.16
CA VAL A 60 15.64 -12.86 -7.88
C VAL A 60 15.42 -13.61 -9.19
N PRO A 61 15.90 -14.87 -9.32
CA PRO A 61 15.66 -15.70 -10.50
C PRO A 61 14.17 -15.96 -10.71
N LYS A 62 13.71 -16.00 -11.98
CA LYS A 62 12.29 -16.22 -12.35
C LYS A 62 11.70 -17.48 -11.71
N GLY A 63 12.42 -18.59 -11.71
CA GLY A 63 12.00 -19.85 -11.12
C GLY A 63 11.80 -19.82 -9.58
N SER A 64 12.32 -18.78 -8.91
CA SER A 64 12.18 -18.63 -7.46
C SER A 64 10.91 -17.88 -7.05
N PHE A 65 10.16 -17.26 -7.97
CA PHE A 65 8.96 -16.48 -7.64
C PHE A 65 7.92 -17.31 -6.89
N TYR A 66 7.62 -18.49 -7.43
CA TYR A 66 6.59 -19.37 -6.85
C TYR A 66 6.96 -19.97 -5.49
N HIS A 67 8.22 -19.78 -5.07
CA HIS A 67 8.63 -20.06 -3.70
C HIS A 67 8.12 -18.99 -2.71
N TYR A 68 7.91 -17.76 -3.16
CA TYR A 68 7.45 -16.63 -2.32
C TYR A 68 5.95 -16.37 -2.44
N PHE A 69 5.36 -16.57 -3.62
CA PHE A 69 3.95 -16.31 -3.91
C PHE A 69 3.39 -17.41 -4.84
N PRO A 70 2.25 -18.03 -4.49
CA PRO A 70 1.68 -19.12 -5.29
C PRO A 70 1.16 -18.66 -6.65
N SER A 71 0.85 -17.36 -6.84
CA SER A 71 0.38 -16.79 -8.10
C SER A 71 0.74 -15.30 -8.21
N LYS A 72 0.53 -14.72 -9.39
CA LYS A 72 0.64 -13.26 -9.59
C LYS A 72 -0.38 -12.53 -8.72
N ASP A 73 -1.61 -13.03 -8.63
CA ASP A 73 -2.67 -12.41 -7.83
C ASP A 73 -2.36 -12.45 -6.34
N ALA A 74 -1.81 -13.55 -5.84
CA ALA A 74 -1.33 -13.64 -4.46
C ALA A 74 -0.19 -12.62 -4.16
N PHE A 75 0.66 -12.35 -5.13
CA PHE A 75 1.66 -11.28 -5.01
C PHE A 75 1.03 -9.90 -5.02
N VAL A 76 0.05 -9.64 -5.89
CA VAL A 76 -0.70 -8.38 -5.95
C VAL A 76 -1.43 -8.15 -4.62
N LEU A 77 -2.14 -9.15 -4.09
CA LEU A 77 -2.82 -9.08 -2.79
C LEU A 77 -1.84 -8.77 -1.66
N ALA A 78 -0.72 -9.47 -1.58
CA ALA A 78 0.29 -9.21 -0.55
C ALA A 78 0.91 -7.81 -0.64
N THR A 79 1.04 -7.29 -1.86
CA THR A 79 1.54 -5.92 -2.12
C THR A 79 0.49 -4.89 -1.72
N LEU A 80 -0.78 -5.15 -2.03
CA LEU A 80 -1.92 -4.33 -1.67
C LEU A 80 -2.10 -4.25 -0.15
N ASP A 81 -2.02 -5.38 0.56
CA ASP A 81 -2.10 -5.45 2.02
C ASP A 81 -0.98 -4.63 2.68
N ALA A 82 0.25 -4.78 2.22
CA ALA A 82 1.38 -4.04 2.77
C ALA A 82 1.24 -2.51 2.56
N TYR A 83 0.73 -2.09 1.40
CA TYR A 83 0.43 -0.69 1.12
C TYR A 83 -0.73 -0.18 1.97
N ALA A 84 -1.82 -0.93 2.09
CA ALA A 84 -2.97 -0.59 2.90
C ALA A 84 -2.59 -0.40 4.37
N ASP A 85 -1.79 -1.29 4.92
CA ASP A 85 -1.28 -1.18 6.28
C ASP A 85 -0.35 0.03 6.47
N TYR A 86 0.50 0.31 5.49
CA TYR A 86 1.33 1.51 5.51
C TYR A 86 0.47 2.78 5.53
N LEU A 87 -0.51 2.89 4.61
CA LEU A 87 -1.36 4.08 4.52
C LEU A 87 -2.29 4.20 5.73
N SER A 88 -2.88 3.12 6.22
CA SER A 88 -3.70 3.16 7.46
C SER A 88 -2.92 3.68 8.64
N ARG A 89 -1.67 3.21 8.86
CA ARG A 89 -0.81 3.76 9.92
C ARG A 89 -0.46 5.24 9.69
N LYS A 90 -0.35 5.68 8.44
CA LYS A 90 -0.14 7.08 8.10
C LYS A 90 -1.39 7.91 8.42
N LEU A 91 -2.58 7.44 8.07
CA LEU A 91 -3.86 8.06 8.41
C LEU A 91 -4.03 8.16 9.93
N ASP A 92 -3.77 7.08 10.67
CA ASP A 92 -3.86 7.09 12.13
C ASP A 92 -2.96 8.16 12.75
N ARG A 93 -1.69 8.26 12.30
CA ARG A 93 -0.76 9.29 12.81
C ARG A 93 -1.27 10.71 12.59
N HIS A 94 -1.96 10.99 11.48
CA HIS A 94 -2.55 12.29 11.24
C HIS A 94 -3.85 12.46 12.02
N PHE A 95 -4.80 11.55 11.86
CA PHE A 95 -6.16 11.73 12.35
C PHE A 95 -6.31 11.59 13.88
N THR A 96 -5.34 10.95 14.55
CA THR A 96 -5.33 10.84 16.02
C THR A 96 -4.31 11.77 16.69
N ASN A 97 -3.64 12.68 15.95
CA ASN A 97 -2.65 13.58 16.53
C ASN A 97 -3.27 14.55 17.56
N PRO A 98 -2.98 14.42 18.87
CA PRO A 98 -3.62 15.23 19.89
C PRO A 98 -3.16 16.70 19.90
N ALA A 99 -2.04 17.02 19.23
CA ALA A 99 -1.53 18.37 19.14
C ALA A 99 -2.27 19.26 18.12
N LEU A 100 -3.15 18.67 17.31
CA LEU A 100 -3.89 19.37 16.26
C LEU A 100 -5.40 19.22 16.46
N THR A 101 -6.15 20.26 16.08
CA THR A 101 -7.61 20.17 15.95
C THR A 101 -7.99 19.17 14.85
N PRO A 102 -9.17 18.54 14.89
CA PRO A 102 -9.54 17.54 13.88
C PRO A 102 -9.43 18.03 12.44
N LEU A 103 -9.85 19.27 12.14
CA LEU A 103 -9.71 19.83 10.80
C LEU A 103 -8.25 20.12 10.42
N ALA A 104 -7.40 20.50 11.37
CA ALA A 104 -5.97 20.66 11.14
C ALA A 104 -5.26 19.32 10.90
N ARG A 105 -5.74 18.22 11.50
CA ARG A 105 -5.28 16.85 11.21
C ARG A 105 -5.51 16.47 9.76
N LEU A 106 -6.72 16.77 9.26
CA LEU A 106 -7.07 16.51 7.86
C LEU A 106 -6.23 17.37 6.90
N GLN A 107 -6.00 18.65 7.22
CA GLN A 107 -5.09 19.51 6.45
C GLN A 107 -3.67 18.91 6.40
N ALA A 108 -3.12 18.49 7.55
CA ALA A 108 -1.79 17.91 7.63
C ALA A 108 -1.65 16.62 6.82
N PHE A 109 -2.71 15.79 6.76
CA PHE A 109 -2.75 14.62 5.87
C PHE A 109 -2.68 15.03 4.40
N VAL A 110 -3.46 16.01 3.99
CA VAL A 110 -3.48 16.51 2.60
C VAL A 110 -2.12 17.06 2.19
N ASP A 111 -1.49 17.87 3.06
CA ASP A 111 -0.17 18.46 2.80
C ASP A 111 0.91 17.38 2.67
N ASP A 112 0.91 16.37 3.55
CA ASP A 112 1.82 15.23 3.48
C ASP A 112 1.57 14.36 2.21
N ALA A 113 0.33 14.21 1.78
CA ALA A 113 0.01 13.51 0.54
C ALA A 113 0.50 14.28 -0.70
N CYS A 114 0.32 15.61 -0.74
CA CYS A 114 0.85 16.48 -1.80
C CYS A 114 2.38 16.37 -1.89
N GLN A 115 3.08 16.49 -0.76
CA GLN A 115 4.54 16.30 -0.71
C GLN A 115 4.95 14.90 -1.19
N GLY A 116 4.14 13.88 -0.89
CA GLY A 116 4.37 12.51 -1.34
C GLY A 116 4.34 12.39 -2.86
N VAL A 117 3.36 12.99 -3.51
CA VAL A 117 3.23 12.99 -4.99
C VAL A 117 4.40 13.76 -5.63
N GLU A 118 4.75 14.92 -5.10
CA GLU A 118 5.88 15.74 -5.57
C GLU A 118 7.22 15.00 -5.44
N ARG A 119 7.46 14.36 -4.28
CA ARG A 119 8.71 13.60 -4.01
C ARG A 119 9.00 12.54 -5.06
N TYR A 120 7.96 11.94 -5.64
CA TYR A 120 8.08 10.94 -6.69
C TYR A 120 7.87 11.51 -8.09
N ASP A 121 7.99 12.83 -8.24
CA ASP A 121 7.86 13.53 -9.51
C ASP A 121 6.57 13.14 -10.26
N TYR A 122 5.46 13.07 -9.52
CA TYR A 122 4.12 12.71 -10.03
C TYR A 122 4.04 11.34 -10.71
N SER A 123 5.08 10.51 -10.62
CA SER A 123 5.12 9.18 -11.24
C SER A 123 4.29 8.15 -10.48
N ARG A 124 4.01 8.37 -9.19
CA ARG A 124 3.24 7.46 -8.31
C ARG A 124 1.96 8.14 -7.85
N GLY A 125 0.88 7.36 -7.78
CA GLY A 125 -0.39 7.74 -7.16
C GLY A 125 -0.74 6.80 -6.01
N CYS A 126 -1.99 6.83 -5.60
CA CYS A 126 -2.55 5.82 -4.70
C CYS A 126 -2.56 4.45 -5.39
N LEU A 127 -1.96 3.43 -4.75
CA LEU A 127 -1.96 2.08 -5.31
C LEU A 127 -3.38 1.52 -5.41
N VAL A 128 -4.21 1.75 -4.39
CA VAL A 128 -5.59 1.24 -4.34
C VAL A 128 -6.42 1.87 -5.45
N GLY A 129 -6.37 3.19 -5.60
CA GLY A 129 -7.09 3.89 -6.68
C GLY A 129 -6.58 3.51 -8.07
N ASN A 130 -5.26 3.31 -8.25
CA ASN A 130 -4.72 2.86 -9.53
C ASN A 130 -5.21 1.47 -9.91
N LEU A 131 -5.21 0.52 -8.96
CA LEU A 131 -5.73 -0.83 -9.19
C LEU A 131 -7.24 -0.82 -9.39
N GLY A 132 -7.98 0.03 -8.68
CA GLY A 132 -9.42 0.21 -8.87
C GLY A 132 -9.82 0.59 -10.30
N GLN A 133 -8.97 1.35 -11.02
CA GLN A 133 -9.18 1.67 -12.42
C GLN A 133 -9.03 0.46 -13.36
N GLU A 134 -8.37 -0.60 -12.91
CA GLU A 134 -8.22 -1.86 -13.64
C GLU A 134 -9.22 -2.94 -13.17
N ALA A 135 -10.20 -2.60 -12.33
CA ALA A 135 -11.09 -3.56 -11.66
C ALA A 135 -11.72 -4.60 -12.61
N GLY A 136 -12.14 -4.18 -13.81
CA GLY A 136 -12.72 -5.09 -14.81
C GLY A 136 -11.79 -6.22 -15.30
N CYS A 137 -10.48 -6.12 -15.03
CA CYS A 137 -9.46 -7.10 -15.43
C CYS A 137 -8.84 -7.83 -14.24
N LEU A 138 -9.24 -7.49 -13.00
CA LEU A 138 -8.69 -8.07 -11.79
C LEU A 138 -9.55 -9.23 -11.27
N ASP A 139 -8.90 -10.17 -10.57
CA ASP A 139 -9.58 -11.22 -9.83
C ASP A 139 -10.56 -10.64 -8.78
N VAL A 140 -11.69 -11.33 -8.55
CA VAL A 140 -12.74 -10.88 -7.63
C VAL A 140 -12.19 -10.69 -6.20
N ALA A 141 -11.26 -11.53 -5.77
CA ALA A 141 -10.64 -11.39 -4.44
C ALA A 141 -9.84 -10.07 -4.31
N ILE A 142 -9.19 -9.62 -5.40
CA ILE A 142 -8.49 -8.33 -5.42
C ILE A 142 -9.51 -7.19 -5.39
N GLN A 143 -10.60 -7.27 -6.18
CA GLN A 143 -11.66 -6.25 -6.19
C GLN A 143 -12.28 -6.10 -4.80
N THR A 144 -12.67 -7.21 -4.16
CA THR A 144 -13.21 -7.20 -2.79
C THR A 144 -12.22 -6.57 -1.81
N ARG A 145 -10.95 -6.90 -1.94
CA ARG A 145 -9.92 -6.36 -1.05
C ARG A 145 -9.70 -4.85 -1.23
N LEU A 146 -9.81 -4.34 -2.47
CA LEU A 146 -9.75 -2.89 -2.74
C LEU A 146 -10.89 -2.15 -2.02
N GLU A 147 -12.12 -2.68 -2.09
CA GLU A 147 -13.28 -2.10 -1.43
C GLU A 147 -13.12 -2.12 0.11
N ASP A 148 -12.73 -3.25 0.69
CA ASP A 148 -12.45 -3.35 2.15
C ASP A 148 -11.45 -2.30 2.63
N ILE A 149 -10.44 -1.99 1.82
CA ILE A 149 -9.42 -0.99 2.15
C ILE A 149 -10.03 0.41 2.12
N PHE A 150 -10.83 0.75 1.12
CA PHE A 150 -11.51 2.05 1.08
C PHE A 150 -12.47 2.21 2.26
N LEU A 151 -13.29 1.21 2.58
CA LEU A 151 -14.19 1.23 3.73
C LEU A 151 -13.42 1.47 5.06
N ARG A 152 -12.25 0.84 5.21
CA ARG A 152 -11.39 1.07 6.38
C ARG A 152 -10.91 2.52 6.45
N TRP A 153 -10.43 3.10 5.35
CA TRP A 153 -9.94 4.49 5.31
C TRP A 153 -11.06 5.51 5.50
N GLU A 154 -12.24 5.22 4.96
CA GLU A 154 -13.47 6.00 5.20
C GLU A 154 -13.80 6.03 6.69
N GLY A 155 -13.77 4.88 7.37
CA GLY A 155 -13.99 4.80 8.80
C GLY A 155 -12.99 5.61 9.63
N GLN A 156 -11.69 5.61 9.24
CA GLN A 156 -10.67 6.42 9.92
C GLN A 156 -10.94 7.93 9.74
N LEU A 157 -11.32 8.37 8.55
CA LEU A 157 -11.65 9.77 8.30
C LEU A 157 -12.97 10.16 8.98
N ALA A 158 -14.00 9.32 8.92
CA ALA A 158 -15.29 9.58 9.56
C ALA A 158 -15.13 9.80 11.06
N ALA A 159 -14.28 9.00 11.72
CA ALA A 159 -13.98 9.18 13.14
C ALA A 159 -13.30 10.54 13.42
N CYS A 160 -12.41 11.00 12.56
CA CYS A 160 -11.78 12.32 12.68
C CYS A 160 -12.80 13.46 12.46
N LEU A 161 -13.70 13.31 11.49
CA LEU A 161 -14.77 14.30 11.24
C LEU A 161 -15.79 14.32 12.37
N GLN A 162 -16.09 13.19 12.99
CA GLN A 162 -16.96 13.12 14.16
C GLN A 162 -16.41 13.95 15.33
N LEU A 163 -15.09 13.85 15.59
CA LEU A 163 -14.44 14.71 16.59
C LEU A 163 -14.57 16.19 16.23
N ALA A 164 -14.51 16.57 14.95
CA ALA A 164 -14.72 17.94 14.53
C ALA A 164 -16.17 18.42 14.75
N ALA A 165 -17.15 17.53 14.58
CA ALA A 165 -18.56 17.82 14.86
C ALA A 165 -18.82 17.93 16.38
N ASP A 166 -18.20 17.07 17.18
CA ASP A 166 -18.31 17.11 18.64
C ASP A 166 -17.71 18.40 19.22
N ASP A 167 -16.58 18.87 18.65
CA ASP A 167 -15.94 20.14 19.01
C ASP A 167 -16.67 21.38 18.44
N GLY A 168 -17.68 21.19 17.60
CA GLY A 168 -18.44 22.27 16.98
C GLY A 168 -17.74 22.97 15.81
N ALA A 169 -16.62 22.41 15.32
CA ALA A 169 -15.92 22.89 14.13
C ALA A 169 -16.58 22.49 12.81
N VAL A 170 -17.50 21.52 12.88
CA VAL A 170 -18.39 21.05 11.82
C VAL A 170 -19.79 20.97 12.42
N ARG A 171 -20.83 21.14 11.61
CA ARG A 171 -22.23 21.04 12.10
C ARG A 171 -22.47 19.68 12.74
N ARG A 172 -23.14 19.66 13.90
CA ARG A 172 -23.38 18.44 14.69
C ARG A 172 -24.30 17.42 14.00
N ASP A 173 -25.13 17.87 13.07
CA ASP A 173 -26.03 17.04 12.27
C ASP A 173 -25.40 16.52 10.97
N THR A 174 -24.10 16.72 10.80
CA THR A 174 -23.34 16.27 9.63
C THR A 174 -23.22 14.75 9.58
N ASP A 175 -23.58 14.15 8.45
CA ASP A 175 -23.28 12.74 8.18
C ASP A 175 -21.78 12.58 7.86
N CYS A 176 -20.99 12.35 8.91
CA CYS A 176 -19.54 12.21 8.80
C CYS A 176 -19.13 10.98 7.97
N ALA A 177 -19.94 9.91 7.95
CA ALA A 177 -19.67 8.74 7.13
C ALA A 177 -19.85 9.03 5.64
N ALA A 178 -20.98 9.68 5.27
CA ALA A 178 -21.22 10.10 3.88
C ALA A 178 -20.15 11.09 3.39
N LEU A 179 -19.69 12.02 4.24
CA LEU A 179 -18.61 12.93 3.90
C LEU A 179 -17.27 12.23 3.72
N ALA A 180 -16.94 11.26 4.56
CA ALA A 180 -15.72 10.48 4.43
C ALA A 180 -15.72 9.64 3.15
N HIS A 181 -16.86 9.04 2.81
CA HIS A 181 -17.06 8.34 1.54
C HIS A 181 -16.86 9.28 0.34
N ALA A 182 -17.54 10.42 0.33
CA ALA A 182 -17.42 11.44 -0.73
C ALA A 182 -15.98 11.98 -0.85
N PHE A 183 -15.29 12.14 0.29
CA PHE A 183 -13.87 12.54 0.29
C PHE A 183 -13.01 11.57 -0.50
N TRP A 184 -13.08 10.27 -0.21
CA TRP A 184 -12.22 9.28 -0.86
C TRP A 184 -12.54 9.14 -2.35
N ILE A 185 -13.82 9.23 -2.77
CA ILE A 185 -14.21 9.28 -4.18
C ILE A 185 -13.51 10.45 -4.89
N GLY A 186 -13.64 11.65 -4.36
CA GLY A 186 -13.08 12.86 -4.98
C GLY A 186 -11.56 12.94 -4.86
N TRP A 187 -10.99 12.44 -3.76
CA TRP A 187 -9.55 12.44 -3.51
C TRP A 187 -8.77 11.58 -4.50
N GLU A 188 -9.27 10.39 -4.83
CA GLU A 188 -8.67 9.54 -5.87
C GLU A 188 -8.70 10.23 -7.25
N GLY A 189 -9.79 10.91 -7.58
CA GLY A 189 -9.88 11.73 -8.79
C GLY A 189 -8.88 12.91 -8.79
N ALA A 190 -8.69 13.54 -7.64
CA ALA A 190 -7.73 14.64 -7.48
C ALA A 190 -6.28 14.16 -7.63
N ILE A 191 -5.92 13.01 -7.08
CA ILE A 191 -4.59 12.37 -7.26
C ILE A 191 -4.35 12.02 -8.73
N LEU A 192 -5.34 11.42 -9.41
CA LEU A 192 -5.26 11.11 -10.83
C LEU A 192 -4.94 12.37 -11.65
N ARG A 193 -5.69 13.45 -11.41
CA ARG A 193 -5.49 14.73 -12.11
C ARG A 193 -4.15 15.37 -11.77
N ALA A 194 -3.68 15.28 -10.52
CA ALA A 194 -2.38 15.79 -10.12
C ALA A 194 -1.23 15.11 -10.89
N ARG A 195 -1.31 13.79 -11.10
CA ARG A 195 -0.34 13.05 -11.91
C ARG A 195 -0.35 13.49 -13.38
N LEU A 196 -1.54 13.64 -13.97
CA LEU A 196 -1.68 14.08 -15.37
C LEU A 196 -1.16 15.50 -15.60
N MET A 197 -1.43 16.40 -14.67
CA MET A 197 -1.03 17.81 -14.76
C MET A 197 0.38 18.07 -14.24
N ARG A 198 1.01 17.08 -13.60
CA ARG A 198 2.29 17.22 -12.87
C ARG A 198 2.29 18.42 -11.93
N SER A 199 1.20 18.52 -11.14
CA SER A 199 0.93 19.61 -10.21
C SER A 199 0.01 19.14 -9.10
N THR A 200 0.21 19.60 -7.87
CA THR A 200 -0.68 19.35 -6.72
C THR A 200 -1.93 20.22 -6.73
N ALA A 201 -2.06 21.16 -7.67
CA ALA A 201 -3.21 22.06 -7.75
C ALA A 201 -4.57 21.36 -7.74
N PRO A 202 -4.82 20.22 -8.43
CA PRO A 202 -6.09 19.50 -8.34
C PRO A 202 -6.39 18.96 -6.94
N MET A 203 -5.38 18.51 -6.20
CA MET A 203 -5.53 18.01 -4.82
C MET A 203 -5.94 19.14 -3.88
N HIS A 204 -5.28 20.29 -3.99
CA HIS A 204 -5.65 21.49 -3.23
C HIS A 204 -7.04 22.00 -3.60
N ALA A 205 -7.40 22.05 -4.89
CA ALA A 205 -8.71 22.49 -5.35
C ALA A 205 -9.84 21.63 -4.80
N PHE A 206 -9.68 20.31 -4.88
CA PHE A 206 -10.65 19.38 -4.29
C PHE A 206 -10.76 19.58 -2.77
N PHE A 207 -9.66 19.67 -2.07
CA PHE A 207 -9.67 19.84 -0.62
C PHE A 207 -10.30 21.16 -0.20
N GLN A 208 -10.05 22.24 -0.90
CA GLN A 208 -10.73 23.53 -0.64
C GLN A 208 -12.24 23.47 -0.83
N LEU A 209 -12.71 22.74 -1.86
CA LEU A 209 -14.14 22.49 -2.07
C LEU A 209 -14.71 21.63 -0.94
N PHE A 210 -14.03 20.54 -0.56
CA PHE A 210 -14.43 19.68 0.54
C PHE A 210 -14.54 20.43 1.86
N ARG A 211 -13.56 21.30 2.18
CA ARG A 211 -13.61 22.15 3.39
C ARG A 211 -14.84 23.05 3.43
N LYS A 212 -15.26 23.61 2.29
CA LYS A 212 -16.49 24.42 2.22
C LYS A 212 -17.75 23.60 2.48
N ALA A 213 -17.73 22.31 2.16
CA ALA A 213 -18.86 21.41 2.44
C ALA A 213 -18.96 21.02 3.93
N LEU A 214 -17.92 21.26 4.71
CA LEU A 214 -17.93 21.01 6.16
C LEU A 214 -18.63 22.12 6.96
N GLY A 215 -18.86 23.30 6.40
CA GLY A 215 -19.56 24.43 7.02
C GLY A 215 -18.66 25.64 7.18
#